data_8b66bd3f21a00a8349ee96383a70d576
#
_entry.id   8b66bd3f21a00a8349ee96383a70d576
#
_cell.length_a   1.000
_cell.length_b   1.000
_cell.length_c   1.000
_cell.angle_alpha   90.00
_cell.angle_beta   90.00
_cell.angle_gamma   90.00
#
_symmetry.space_group_name_H-M   'P 1'
#
loop_
_entity.id
_entity.type
_entity.pdbx_description
1 polymer ?
#
loop_
_entity_poly.entity_id
_entity_poly.type
_entity_poly.pdbx_seq_one_letter_code
_entity_poly.pdbx_strand_id
1 'polypeptide(L)'
;MKSTIDINDIKELRSACNPSESMQILMEAVHILFKDKKALWQECKIMMSDHKGLKQQMDEYDTSKVTPSMKEKLKVIVERPDFTIERMRNSSKACVGIFQWVMEVYSSS
;
A
#
# COMPACT_ATOMS: atom_id res chain seq x y z
N MET A 1 10.22 4.98 -9.52
CA MET A 1 8.89 5.42 -10.00
C MET A 1 8.37 6.51 -9.09
N LYS A 2 8.06 7.67 -9.67
CA LYS A 2 7.59 8.80 -8.88
C LYS A 2 6.12 8.60 -8.48
N SER A 3 5.81 8.66 -7.21
CA SER A 3 4.44 8.47 -6.73
C SER A 3 3.75 9.81 -6.53
N THR A 4 2.42 9.80 -6.51
CA THR A 4 1.60 10.95 -6.16
C THR A 4 1.25 10.97 -4.67
N ILE A 5 1.88 10.09 -3.90
CA ILE A 5 1.62 9.94 -2.47
C ILE A 5 2.23 11.11 -1.70
N ASP A 6 1.45 11.70 -0.82
CA ASP A 6 1.89 12.73 0.09
C ASP A 6 2.31 12.10 1.43
N ILE A 7 3.34 12.64 2.06
CA ILE A 7 3.75 12.21 3.40
C ILE A 7 2.56 12.29 4.37
N ASN A 8 1.72 13.31 4.22
CA ASN A 8 0.53 13.48 5.07
C ASN A 8 -0.45 12.33 4.95
N ASP A 9 -0.54 11.69 3.77
CA ASP A 9 -1.38 10.52 3.57
C ASP A 9 -0.90 9.36 4.43
N ILE A 10 0.41 9.14 4.47
CA ILE A 10 1.01 8.07 5.28
C ILE A 10 0.78 8.35 6.77
N LYS A 11 0.96 9.61 7.19
CA LYS A 11 0.72 10.02 8.58
C LYS A 11 -0.73 9.78 8.99
N GLU A 12 -1.67 10.11 8.09
CA GLU A 12 -3.09 9.94 8.35
C GLU A 12 -3.44 8.47 8.57
N LEU A 13 -2.95 7.60 7.69
CA LEU A 13 -3.19 6.17 7.82
C LEU A 13 -2.56 5.59 9.07
N ARG A 14 -1.34 6.03 9.40
CA ARG A 14 -0.64 5.57 10.60
C ARG A 14 -1.41 5.93 11.87
N SER A 15 -2.07 7.07 11.89
CA SER A 15 -2.80 7.54 13.06
C SER A 15 -4.18 6.90 13.23
N ALA A 16 -4.62 6.08 12.30
CA ALA A 16 -5.91 5.42 12.37
C ALA A 16 -5.94 4.42 13.52
N CYS A 17 -6.79 4.68 14.51
CA CYS A 17 -6.95 3.80 15.67
C CYS A 17 -7.83 2.60 15.34
N ASN A 18 -8.75 2.78 14.41
CA ASN A 18 -9.71 1.74 14.02
C ASN A 18 -9.78 1.70 12.49
N PRO A 19 -8.74 1.13 11.84
CA PRO A 19 -8.68 1.15 10.38
C PRO A 19 -9.78 0.30 9.77
N SER A 20 -10.32 0.77 8.64
CA SER A 20 -11.27 -0.01 7.86
C SER A 20 -10.57 -1.22 7.25
N GLU A 21 -11.37 -2.22 6.84
CA GLU A 21 -10.82 -3.38 6.16
C GLU A 21 -10.07 -2.97 4.88
N SER A 22 -10.59 -1.98 4.16
CA SER A 22 -9.94 -1.47 2.94
C SER A 22 -8.55 -0.91 3.23
N MET A 23 -8.39 -0.15 4.31
CA MET A 23 -7.08 0.36 4.73
C MET A 23 -6.12 -0.77 5.06
N GLN A 24 -6.58 -1.76 5.79
CA GLN A 24 -5.77 -2.90 6.20
C GLN A 24 -5.27 -3.69 5.01
N ILE A 25 -6.16 -3.98 4.06
CA ILE A 25 -5.83 -4.71 2.83
C ILE A 25 -4.84 -3.91 1.99
N LEU A 26 -5.07 -2.61 1.87
CA LEU A 26 -4.20 -1.75 1.08
C LEU A 26 -2.78 -1.73 1.63
N MET A 27 -2.63 -1.53 2.93
CA MET A 27 -1.31 -1.47 3.54
C MET A 27 -0.64 -2.84 3.60
N GLU A 28 -1.41 -3.91 3.65
CA GLU A 28 -0.87 -5.26 3.49
C GLU A 28 -0.23 -5.42 2.11
N ALA A 29 -0.87 -4.90 1.06
CA ALA A 29 -0.30 -4.92 -0.28
C ALA A 29 1.03 -4.16 -0.34
N VAL A 30 1.11 -2.99 0.28
CA VAL A 30 2.35 -2.22 0.37
C VAL A 30 3.42 -3.00 1.11
N HIS A 31 3.06 -3.62 2.21
CA HIS A 31 4.01 -4.43 3.00
C HIS A 31 4.57 -5.59 2.19
N ILE A 32 3.73 -6.25 1.40
CA ILE A 32 4.16 -7.34 0.51
C ILE A 32 5.21 -6.83 -0.48
N LEU A 33 4.99 -5.64 -1.05
CA LEU A 33 5.91 -5.07 -2.03
C LEU A 33 7.29 -4.72 -1.45
N PHE A 34 7.37 -4.49 -0.13
CA PHE A 34 8.64 -4.17 0.52
C PHE A 34 9.27 -5.35 1.25
N LYS A 35 8.45 -6.26 1.78
CA LYS A 35 8.94 -7.35 2.64
C LYS A 35 8.64 -8.75 2.10
N ASP A 36 7.86 -8.86 1.03
CA ASP A 36 7.37 -10.14 0.47
C ASP A 36 6.69 -11.01 1.54
N LYS A 37 5.85 -10.37 2.37
CA LYS A 37 5.29 -11.01 3.53
C LYS A 37 3.96 -10.35 3.89
N LYS A 38 2.95 -11.15 4.20
CA LYS A 38 1.68 -10.64 4.72
C LYS A 38 1.91 -10.03 6.10
N ALA A 39 1.10 -9.04 6.44
CA ALA A 39 1.27 -8.30 7.68
C ALA A 39 -0.06 -8.01 8.35
N LEU A 40 -0.05 -8.03 9.68
CA LEU A 40 -1.13 -7.49 10.48
C LEU A 40 -1.02 -5.96 10.49
N TRP A 41 -2.11 -5.29 10.88
CA TRP A 41 -2.13 -3.83 10.90
C TRP A 41 -1.01 -3.22 11.74
N GLN A 42 -0.68 -3.86 12.86
CA GLN A 42 0.42 -3.39 13.73
C GLN A 42 1.75 -3.35 12.99
N GLU A 43 2.04 -4.36 12.18
CA GLU A 43 3.26 -4.40 11.39
C GLU A 43 3.26 -3.30 10.32
N CYS A 44 2.10 -3.04 9.72
CA CYS A 44 1.95 -1.94 8.77
C CYS A 44 2.17 -0.59 9.45
N LYS A 45 1.69 -0.41 10.67
CA LYS A 45 1.92 0.82 11.44
C LYS A 45 3.40 1.04 11.73
N ILE A 46 4.12 -0.02 12.05
CA ILE A 46 5.56 0.07 12.27
C ILE A 46 6.25 0.51 10.98
N MET A 47 5.87 -0.06 9.86
CA MET A 47 6.39 0.33 8.54
C MET A 47 6.12 1.81 8.26
N MET A 48 4.93 2.31 8.61
CA MET A 48 4.54 3.71 8.41
C MET A 48 5.13 4.66 9.46
N SER A 49 5.78 4.16 10.50
CA SER A 49 6.33 5.02 11.55
C SER A 49 7.42 5.95 11.01
N ASP A 50 8.17 5.51 10.00
CA ASP A 50 9.11 6.35 9.26
C ASP A 50 8.44 6.81 7.97
N HIS A 51 7.50 7.76 8.11
CA HIS A 51 6.70 8.19 6.97
C HIS A 51 7.52 8.83 5.85
N LYS A 52 8.58 9.55 6.18
CA LYS A 52 9.46 10.15 5.17
C LYS A 52 10.25 9.08 4.43
N GLY A 53 10.82 8.13 5.17
CA GLY A 53 11.56 7.03 4.59
C GLY A 53 10.69 6.15 3.71
N LEU A 54 9.48 5.86 4.17
CA LEU A 54 8.54 5.06 3.38
C LEU A 54 8.16 5.77 2.07
N LYS A 55 7.85 7.07 2.13
CA LYS A 55 7.53 7.82 0.92
C LYS A 55 8.70 7.80 -0.06
N GLN A 56 9.91 8.01 0.43
CA GLN A 56 11.10 7.97 -0.41
C GLN A 56 11.26 6.59 -1.06
N GLN A 57 11.08 5.53 -0.31
CA GLN A 57 11.16 4.17 -0.83
C GLN A 57 10.10 3.91 -1.89
N MET A 58 8.89 4.45 -1.70
CA MET A 58 7.82 4.31 -2.68
C MET A 58 8.13 5.10 -3.96
N ASP A 59 8.66 6.31 -3.84
CA ASP A 59 9.03 7.15 -5.00
C ASP A 59 10.17 6.52 -5.81
N GLU A 60 11.09 5.85 -5.13
CA GLU A 60 12.27 5.23 -5.76
C GLU A 60 12.06 3.75 -6.06
N TYR A 61 10.85 3.24 -5.86
CA TYR A 61 10.57 1.82 -6.01
C TYR A 61 10.84 1.35 -7.44
N ASP A 62 11.64 0.29 -7.55
CA ASP A 62 11.99 -0.32 -8.82
C ASP A 62 11.08 -1.52 -9.07
N THR A 63 10.21 -1.40 -10.07
CA THR A 63 9.23 -2.45 -10.38
C THR A 63 9.89 -3.76 -10.81
N SER A 64 11.15 -3.71 -11.25
CA SER A 64 11.90 -4.92 -11.58
C SER A 64 12.23 -5.78 -10.37
N LYS A 65 12.11 -5.21 -9.16
CA LYS A 65 12.34 -5.94 -7.90
C LYS A 65 11.14 -6.75 -7.45
N VAL A 66 9.99 -6.58 -8.11
CA VAL A 66 8.80 -7.36 -7.77
C VAL A 66 9.06 -8.81 -8.20
N THR A 67 9.13 -9.70 -7.21
CA THR A 67 9.36 -11.12 -7.46
C THR A 67 8.06 -11.82 -7.84
N PRO A 68 8.13 -13.01 -8.48
CA PRO A 68 6.92 -13.81 -8.72
C PRO A 68 6.14 -14.11 -7.44
N SER A 69 6.85 -14.31 -6.32
CA SER A 69 6.22 -14.55 -5.02
C SER A 69 5.40 -13.35 -4.57
N MET A 70 5.97 -12.14 -4.67
CA MET A 70 5.25 -10.90 -4.35
C MET A 70 4.03 -10.74 -5.24
N LYS A 71 4.20 -10.96 -6.53
CA LYS A 71 3.12 -10.78 -7.50
C LYS A 71 1.98 -11.75 -7.25
N GLU A 72 2.28 -12.98 -6.90
CA GLU A 72 1.27 -13.98 -6.56
C GLU A 72 0.47 -13.58 -5.33
N LYS A 73 1.14 -13.07 -4.29
CA LYS A 73 0.47 -12.57 -3.08
C LYS A 73 -0.40 -11.35 -3.39
N LEU A 74 0.11 -10.44 -4.22
CA LEU A 74 -0.64 -9.26 -4.64
C LEU A 74 -1.87 -9.60 -5.47
N LYS A 75 -1.76 -10.61 -6.32
CA LYS A 75 -2.86 -11.04 -7.17
C LYS A 75 -4.10 -11.37 -6.34
N VAL A 76 -3.91 -12.06 -5.23
CA VAL A 76 -5.02 -12.41 -4.32
C VAL A 76 -5.71 -11.14 -3.81
N ILE A 77 -4.94 -10.09 -3.54
CA ILE A 77 -5.46 -8.83 -3.03
C ILE A 77 -6.15 -8.03 -4.15
N VAL A 78 -5.47 -7.85 -5.29
CA VAL A 78 -6.00 -7.00 -6.37
C VAL A 78 -7.25 -7.58 -7.04
N GLU A 79 -7.42 -8.89 -6.98
CA GLU A 79 -8.60 -9.56 -7.54
C GLU A 79 -9.79 -9.60 -6.60
N ARG A 80 -9.65 -9.10 -5.37
CA ARG A 80 -10.77 -9.04 -4.43
C ARG A 80 -11.84 -8.09 -4.95
N PRO A 81 -13.13 -8.47 -4.84
CA PRO A 81 -14.22 -7.58 -5.29
C PRO A 81 -14.30 -6.27 -4.50
N ASP A 82 -13.76 -6.24 -3.27
CA ASP A 82 -13.75 -5.05 -2.43
C ASP A 82 -12.46 -4.21 -2.56
N PHE A 83 -11.50 -4.64 -3.37
CA PHE A 83 -10.26 -3.89 -3.60
C PHE A 83 -10.45 -2.97 -4.81
N THR A 84 -11.16 -1.86 -4.61
CA THR A 84 -11.51 -0.89 -5.65
C THR A 84 -11.18 0.52 -5.19
N ILE A 85 -10.99 1.42 -6.15
CA ILE A 85 -10.73 2.83 -5.85
C ILE A 85 -11.91 3.48 -5.09
N GLU A 86 -13.14 3.03 -5.39
CA GLU A 86 -14.33 3.54 -4.74
C GLU A 86 -14.34 3.20 -3.26
N ARG A 87 -14.00 1.96 -2.91
CA ARG A 87 -13.87 1.53 -1.52
C ARG A 87 -12.78 2.31 -0.79
N MET A 88 -11.66 2.56 -1.47
CA MET A 88 -10.56 3.35 -0.90
C MET A 88 -11.00 4.78 -0.63
N ARG A 89 -11.69 5.40 -1.59
CA ARG A 89 -12.19 6.76 -1.45
C ARG A 89 -13.16 6.88 -0.30
N ASN A 90 -14.02 5.88 -0.12
CA ASN A 90 -14.98 5.86 0.99
C ASN A 90 -14.31 5.69 2.35
N SER A 91 -13.14 5.06 2.40
CA SER A 91 -12.38 4.90 3.64
C SER A 91 -11.60 6.15 3.99
N SER A 92 -10.82 6.68 3.06
CA SER A 92 -10.02 7.89 3.25
C SER A 92 -9.44 8.33 1.92
N LYS A 93 -9.32 9.65 1.72
CA LYS A 93 -8.63 10.20 0.55
C LYS A 93 -7.16 9.75 0.52
N ALA A 94 -6.55 9.55 1.67
CA ALA A 94 -5.18 9.08 1.77
C ALA A 94 -4.99 7.72 1.11
N CYS A 95 -6.01 6.87 1.15
CA CYS A 95 -5.94 5.54 0.54
C CYS A 95 -5.90 5.60 -0.98
N VAL A 96 -6.50 6.61 -1.60
CA VAL A 96 -6.61 6.68 -3.06
C VAL A 96 -5.25 6.75 -3.73
N GLY A 97 -4.36 7.64 -3.26
CA GLY A 97 -3.02 7.78 -3.81
C GLY A 97 -2.20 6.50 -3.66
N ILE A 98 -2.27 5.89 -2.49
CA ILE A 98 -1.54 4.64 -2.22
C ILE A 98 -2.09 3.50 -3.08
N PHE A 99 -3.41 3.43 -3.23
CA PHE A 99 -4.06 2.44 -4.10
C PHE A 99 -3.57 2.56 -5.55
N GLN A 100 -3.52 3.79 -6.07
CA GLN A 100 -3.05 4.04 -7.42
C GLN A 100 -1.59 3.60 -7.59
N TRP A 101 -0.76 3.87 -6.58
CA TRP A 101 0.64 3.45 -6.59
C TRP A 101 0.77 1.92 -6.63
N VAL A 102 0.01 1.22 -5.79
CA VAL A 102 0.02 -0.25 -5.74
C VAL A 102 -0.38 -0.83 -7.11
N MET A 103 -1.45 -0.31 -7.70
CA MET A 103 -1.94 -0.81 -8.98
C MET A 103 -0.95 -0.53 -10.10
N GLU A 104 -0.29 0.61 -10.08
CA GLU A 104 0.72 0.96 -11.06
C GLU A 104 1.94 0.04 -10.96
N VAL A 105 2.43 -0.21 -9.75
CA VAL A 105 3.53 -1.15 -9.52
C VAL A 105 3.15 -2.56 -10.00
N TYR A 106 1.95 -3.01 -9.66
CA TYR A 106 1.47 -4.33 -10.06
C TYR A 106 1.39 -4.45 -11.58
N SER A 107 0.87 -3.43 -12.25
CA SER A 107 0.70 -3.45 -13.71
C SER A 107 2.03 -3.35 -14.45
N SER A 108 3.02 -2.70 -13.85
CA SER A 108 4.33 -2.50 -14.46
C SER A 108 5.31 -3.64 -14.22
N SER A 109 4.97 -4.57 -13.37
CA SER A 109 5.88 -5.67 -13.01
C SER A 109 5.69 -6.96 -13.80
#